data_87037e32079292bef7e426579eb35ea3
#
_entry.id   87037e32079292bef7e426579eb35ea3
#
_cell.length_a   1.000
_cell.length_b   1.000
_cell.length_c   1.000
_cell.angle_alpha   90.00
_cell.angle_beta   90.00
_cell.angle_gamma   90.00
#
_symmetry.space_group_name_H-M   'P 1'
#
loop_
_entity.id
_entity.type
_entity.pdbx_description
1 polymer ?
#
loop_
_entity_poly.entity_id
_entity_poly.type
_entity_poly.pdbx_seq_one_letter_code
_entity_poly.pdbx_strand_id
1 'polypeptide(L)'
;GSEMCIRDRNIVIAIIFISVIGTLLHFMYEWSGHNKVVSLFAAVNESTWEHIKIALTPTFIWTLYDGAVYGLNPNYFEAKALSILVIIVLIPLLFYAYQLITKKAILPIDITIFYLTIIISNLVFYYIINMESLHFFYTYISVIVLFIIFGSYMVLTLLPIKNFLFKDPITKRYGIRGHSHHEHKEK
;
A
#
# COMPACT_ATOMS: atom_id res chain seq x y z
N GLY A 1 -24.44 18.86 -7.12
CA GLY A 1 -24.16 19.01 -5.68
C GLY A 1 -24.16 17.69 -4.90
N SER A 2 -25.15 16.81 -5.11
CA SER A 2 -25.25 15.54 -4.39
C SER A 2 -24.15 14.54 -4.73
N GLU A 3 -23.76 14.45 -6.00
CA GLU A 3 -22.70 13.51 -6.45
C GLU A 3 -21.32 13.92 -5.92
N MET A 4 -21.02 15.22 -5.88
CA MET A 4 -19.76 15.72 -5.32
C MET A 4 -19.68 15.41 -3.82
N CYS A 5 -20.75 15.63 -3.05
CA CYS A 5 -20.78 15.27 -1.63
C CYS A 5 -20.60 13.77 -1.37
N ILE A 6 -21.11 12.90 -2.26
CA ILE A 6 -20.90 11.44 -2.18
C ILE A 6 -19.43 11.09 -2.41
N ARG A 7 -18.79 11.70 -3.42
CA ARG A 7 -17.37 11.48 -3.71
C ARG A 7 -16.48 11.95 -2.56
N ASP A 8 -16.73 13.13 -2.02
CA ASP A 8 -15.99 13.67 -0.87
C ASP A 8 -16.07 12.73 0.35
N ARG A 9 -17.27 12.25 0.65
CA ARG A 9 -17.47 11.30 1.75
C ARG A 9 -16.74 9.98 1.50
N ASN A 10 -16.80 9.45 0.29
CA ASN A 10 -16.17 8.17 -0.04
C ASN A 10 -14.65 8.22 0.05
N ILE A 11 -14.02 9.36 -0.32
CA ILE A 11 -12.58 9.54 -0.14
C ILE A 11 -12.18 9.52 1.33
N VAL A 12 -12.92 10.20 2.19
CA VAL A 12 -12.66 10.20 3.63
C VAL A 12 -12.79 8.79 4.21
N ILE A 13 -13.85 8.06 3.81
CA ILE A 13 -14.07 6.68 4.24
C ILE A 13 -12.94 5.77 3.72
N ALA A 14 -12.49 5.93 2.47
CA ALA A 14 -11.38 5.19 1.89
C ALA A 14 -10.08 5.39 2.70
N ILE A 15 -9.73 6.63 3.01
CA ILE A 15 -8.54 6.97 3.80
C ILE A 15 -8.61 6.29 5.18
N ILE A 16 -9.74 6.38 5.86
CA ILE A 16 -9.95 5.76 7.18
C ILE A 16 -9.85 4.24 7.07
N PHE A 17 -10.57 3.63 6.12
CA PHE A 17 -10.58 2.19 5.91
C PHE A 17 -9.17 1.64 5.62
N ILE A 18 -8.47 2.22 4.65
CA ILE A 18 -7.13 1.77 4.26
C ILE A 18 -6.14 1.96 5.40
N SER A 19 -6.22 3.08 6.13
CA SER A 19 -5.36 3.35 7.28
C SER A 19 -5.59 2.37 8.43
N VAL A 20 -6.83 2.11 8.80
CA VAL A 20 -7.18 1.18 9.89
C VAL A 20 -6.80 -0.26 9.53
N ILE A 21 -7.23 -0.74 8.36
CA ILE A 21 -6.94 -2.11 7.93
C ILE A 21 -5.44 -2.30 7.73
N GLY A 22 -4.73 -1.34 7.13
CA GLY A 22 -3.28 -1.41 6.96
C GLY A 22 -2.53 -1.48 8.31
N THR A 23 -2.96 -0.71 9.29
CA THR A 23 -2.41 -0.78 10.66
C THR A 23 -2.68 -2.13 11.30
N LEU A 24 -3.90 -2.68 11.18
CA LEU A 24 -4.22 -4.01 11.70
C LEU A 24 -3.39 -5.10 11.02
N LEU A 25 -3.18 -5.02 9.71
CA LEU A 25 -2.36 -5.96 8.96
C LEU A 25 -0.89 -5.95 9.38
N HIS A 26 -0.39 -4.84 9.94
CA HIS A 26 0.95 -4.78 10.48
C HIS A 26 1.16 -5.76 11.64
N PHE A 27 0.15 -5.95 12.49
CA PHE A 27 0.20 -6.82 13.66
C PHE A 27 -0.44 -8.21 13.43
N MET A 28 -1.21 -8.38 12.37
CA MET A 28 -2.06 -9.56 12.16
C MET A 28 -1.25 -10.86 12.02
N TYR A 29 -0.03 -10.79 11.48
CA TYR A 29 0.83 -11.97 11.35
C TYR A 29 1.22 -12.56 12.71
N GLU A 30 1.57 -11.71 13.68
CA GLU A 30 1.84 -12.15 15.07
C GLU A 30 0.58 -12.68 15.75
N TRP A 31 -0.53 -11.94 15.64
CA TRP A 31 -1.81 -12.35 16.27
C TRP A 31 -2.35 -13.68 15.72
N SER A 32 -2.03 -14.02 14.49
CA SER A 32 -2.45 -15.29 13.87
C SER A 32 -1.58 -16.50 14.26
N GLY A 33 -0.58 -16.32 15.12
CA GLY A 33 0.40 -17.37 15.44
C GLY A 33 1.29 -17.73 14.25
N HIS A 34 1.69 -16.74 13.44
CA HIS A 34 2.55 -16.89 12.27
C HIS A 34 1.92 -17.72 11.14
N ASN A 35 0.62 -17.56 10.93
CA ASN A 35 -0.10 -18.29 9.89
C ASN A 35 0.40 -17.91 8.48
N LYS A 36 0.74 -18.92 7.67
CA LYS A 36 1.27 -18.73 6.31
C LYS A 36 0.27 -18.06 5.36
N VAL A 37 -1.03 -18.29 5.52
CA VAL A 37 -2.05 -17.63 4.70
C VAL A 37 -2.12 -16.13 5.05
N VAL A 38 -2.05 -15.80 6.33
CA VAL A 38 -2.04 -14.42 6.80
C VAL A 38 -0.79 -13.68 6.31
N SER A 39 0.36 -14.35 6.19
CA SER A 39 1.59 -13.76 5.66
C SER A 39 1.48 -13.24 4.22
N LEU A 40 0.49 -13.70 3.46
CA LEU A 40 0.24 -13.20 2.10
C LEU A 40 -0.27 -11.75 2.09
N PHE A 41 -0.94 -11.34 3.14
CA PHE A 41 -1.62 -10.05 3.22
C PHE A 41 -1.05 -9.11 4.29
N ALA A 42 -0.55 -9.69 5.38
CA ALA A 42 -0.02 -9.00 6.55
C ALA A 42 1.50 -8.81 6.45
N ALA A 43 2.04 -7.83 7.19
CA ALA A 43 3.48 -7.64 7.31
C ALA A 43 4.11 -8.80 8.10
N VAL A 44 5.17 -9.38 7.55
CA VAL A 44 5.92 -10.47 8.20
C VAL A 44 7.26 -10.01 8.78
N ASN A 45 7.71 -8.83 8.39
CA ASN A 45 8.93 -8.18 8.88
C ASN A 45 8.86 -6.66 8.63
N GLU A 46 9.90 -5.93 9.02
CA GLU A 46 9.97 -4.47 8.92
C GLU A 46 10.58 -3.96 7.60
N SER A 47 10.57 -4.76 6.53
CA SER A 47 11.08 -4.30 5.23
C SER A 47 10.15 -3.28 4.58
N THR A 48 10.71 -2.43 3.72
CA THR A 48 9.94 -1.42 2.99
C THR A 48 8.86 -2.05 2.11
N TRP A 49 9.13 -3.24 1.55
CA TRP A 49 8.13 -4.01 0.79
C TRP A 49 6.91 -4.37 1.65
N GLU A 50 7.12 -4.79 2.89
CA GLU A 50 6.02 -5.16 3.77
C GLU A 50 5.13 -3.95 4.11
N HIS A 51 5.72 -2.76 4.27
CA HIS A 51 4.95 -1.52 4.44
C HIS A 51 4.14 -1.14 3.18
N ILE A 52 4.71 -1.35 1.99
CA ILE A 52 3.96 -1.21 0.72
C ILE A 52 2.82 -2.23 0.69
N LYS A 53 3.07 -3.49 1.04
CA LYS A 53 2.10 -4.57 1.02
C LYS A 53 0.88 -4.29 1.91
N ILE A 54 1.08 -3.82 3.14
CA ILE A 54 -0.03 -3.50 4.06
C ILE A 54 -0.81 -2.24 3.67
N ALA A 55 -0.26 -1.38 2.81
CA ALA A 55 -1.01 -0.29 2.18
C ALA A 55 -1.77 -0.77 0.93
N LEU A 56 -1.16 -1.63 0.11
CA LEU A 56 -1.78 -2.16 -1.12
C LEU A 56 -2.93 -3.12 -0.84
N THR A 57 -2.80 -4.01 0.15
CA THR A 57 -3.83 -5.00 0.48
C THR A 57 -5.20 -4.36 0.72
N PRO A 58 -5.37 -3.40 1.65
CA PRO A 58 -6.66 -2.76 1.85
C PRO A 58 -7.06 -1.87 0.67
N THR A 59 -6.10 -1.32 -0.10
CA THR A 59 -6.39 -0.56 -1.31
C THR A 59 -7.00 -1.47 -2.39
N PHE A 60 -6.50 -2.69 -2.58
CA PHE A 60 -7.10 -3.66 -3.49
C PHE A 60 -8.49 -4.10 -3.03
N ILE A 61 -8.70 -4.31 -1.73
CA ILE A 61 -10.03 -4.61 -1.19
C ILE A 61 -10.99 -3.45 -1.46
N TRP A 62 -10.55 -2.21 -1.20
CA TRP A 62 -11.33 -1.01 -1.45
C TRP A 62 -11.65 -0.80 -2.93
N THR A 63 -10.78 -1.29 -3.84
CA THR A 63 -11.00 -1.24 -5.29
C THR A 63 -12.25 -2.00 -5.72
N LEU A 64 -12.67 -3.03 -4.99
CA LEU A 64 -13.95 -3.73 -5.26
C LEU A 64 -15.15 -2.80 -5.03
N TYR A 65 -15.11 -1.99 -3.98
CA TYR A 65 -16.13 -0.99 -3.71
C TYR A 65 -16.07 0.16 -4.72
N ASP A 66 -14.91 0.72 -4.95
CA ASP A 66 -14.70 1.80 -5.93
C ASP A 66 -15.13 1.38 -7.34
N GLY A 67 -14.82 0.14 -7.75
CA GLY A 67 -15.21 -0.40 -9.04
C GLY A 67 -16.73 -0.48 -9.20
N ALA A 68 -17.45 -0.83 -8.13
CA ALA A 68 -18.92 -0.85 -8.15
C ALA A 68 -19.51 0.56 -8.22
N VAL A 69 -18.88 1.55 -7.59
CA VAL A 69 -19.40 2.94 -7.50
C VAL A 69 -18.96 3.80 -8.67
N TYR A 70 -17.71 3.68 -9.09
CA TYR A 70 -17.06 4.57 -10.07
C TYR A 70 -16.61 3.87 -11.36
N GLY A 71 -16.78 2.56 -11.50
CA GLY A 71 -16.24 1.80 -12.63
C GLY A 71 -16.73 2.25 -14.00
N LEU A 72 -17.87 2.96 -14.06
CA LEU A 72 -18.39 3.58 -15.30
C LEU A 72 -17.86 5.00 -15.53
N ASN A 73 -17.09 5.57 -14.59
CA ASN A 73 -16.45 6.86 -14.82
C ASN A 73 -15.31 6.69 -15.83
N PRO A 74 -15.22 7.55 -16.85
CA PRO A 74 -14.23 7.42 -17.92
C PRO A 74 -12.78 7.47 -17.44
N ASN A 75 -12.52 8.08 -16.28
CA ASN A 75 -11.17 8.23 -15.71
C ASN A 75 -10.89 7.22 -14.57
N TYR A 76 -11.75 6.22 -14.35
CA TYR A 76 -11.62 5.33 -13.20
C TYR A 76 -10.28 4.58 -13.17
N PHE A 77 -9.90 3.97 -14.29
CA PHE A 77 -8.68 3.16 -14.37
C PHE A 77 -7.43 4.01 -14.20
N GLU A 78 -7.41 5.20 -14.79
CA GLU A 78 -6.32 6.18 -14.63
C GLU A 78 -6.17 6.64 -13.19
N ALA A 79 -7.29 7.01 -12.58
CA ALA A 79 -7.32 7.42 -11.18
C ALA A 79 -6.81 6.31 -10.26
N LYS A 80 -7.24 5.07 -10.49
CA LYS A 80 -6.83 3.92 -9.69
C LYS A 80 -5.37 3.56 -9.92
N ALA A 81 -4.90 3.52 -11.15
CA ALA A 81 -3.52 3.20 -11.48
C ALA A 81 -2.55 4.23 -10.86
N LEU A 82 -2.83 5.51 -11.02
CA LEU A 82 -1.97 6.56 -10.47
C LEU A 82 -2.00 6.61 -8.94
N SER A 83 -3.15 6.41 -8.31
CA SER A 83 -3.24 6.36 -6.85
C SER A 83 -2.43 5.19 -6.27
N ILE A 84 -2.46 4.02 -6.90
CA ILE A 84 -1.68 2.85 -6.48
C ILE A 84 -0.19 3.06 -6.72
N LEU A 85 0.20 3.66 -7.86
CA LEU A 85 1.60 4.02 -8.14
C LEU A 85 2.15 4.99 -7.11
N VAL A 86 1.35 5.94 -6.61
CA VAL A 86 1.75 6.83 -5.50
C VAL A 86 2.17 6.02 -4.27
N ILE A 87 1.41 4.99 -3.88
CA ILE A 87 1.77 4.13 -2.75
C ILE A 87 3.12 3.44 -3.00
N ILE A 88 3.28 2.81 -4.16
CA ILE A 88 4.47 2.02 -4.51
C ILE A 88 5.73 2.88 -4.57
N VAL A 89 5.61 4.12 -5.05
CA VAL A 89 6.75 5.02 -5.23
C VAL A 89 7.01 5.86 -3.99
N LEU A 90 5.99 6.41 -3.37
CA LEU A 90 6.14 7.43 -2.33
C LEU A 90 6.61 6.82 -1.00
N ILE A 91 6.15 5.62 -0.63
CA ILE A 91 6.62 4.95 0.59
C ILE A 91 8.14 4.75 0.55
N PRO A 92 8.75 4.06 -0.44
CA PRO A 92 10.19 3.88 -0.45
C PRO A 92 10.95 5.19 -0.66
N LEU A 93 10.42 6.09 -1.49
CA LEU A 93 11.07 7.38 -1.74
C LEU A 93 11.24 8.19 -0.44
N LEU A 94 10.18 8.38 0.32
CA LEU A 94 10.22 9.14 1.57
C LEU A 94 11.00 8.39 2.65
N PHE A 95 10.84 7.07 2.76
CA PHE A 95 11.54 6.24 3.72
C PHE A 95 13.06 6.33 3.54
N TYR A 96 13.57 6.15 2.32
CA TYR A 96 15.01 6.24 2.07
C TYR A 96 15.52 7.69 2.08
N ALA A 97 14.72 8.65 1.62
CA ALA A 97 15.11 10.07 1.62
C ALA A 97 15.42 10.59 3.04
N TYR A 98 14.54 10.33 4.02
CA TYR A 98 14.85 10.77 5.37
C TYR A 98 15.98 9.98 6.03
N GLN A 99 16.15 8.71 5.71
CA GLN A 99 17.25 7.90 6.23
C GLN A 99 18.63 8.32 5.70
N LEU A 100 18.70 8.93 4.51
CA LEU A 100 19.95 9.56 4.04
C LEU A 100 20.44 10.65 5.00
N ILE A 101 19.53 11.35 5.66
CA ILE A 101 19.81 12.43 6.61
C ILE A 101 20.03 11.86 8.02
N THR A 102 19.09 11.06 8.52
CA THR A 102 19.08 10.59 9.92
C THR A 102 20.00 9.39 10.17
N LYS A 103 20.41 8.68 9.10
CA LYS A 103 21.22 7.45 9.10
C LYS A 103 20.58 6.26 9.86
N LYS A 104 19.31 6.38 10.27
CA LYS A 104 18.56 5.34 10.99
C LYS A 104 17.06 5.44 10.70
N ALA A 105 16.36 4.33 10.85
CA ALA A 105 14.90 4.31 10.86
C ALA A 105 14.36 4.91 12.16
N ILE A 106 13.30 5.71 12.06
CA ILE A 106 12.64 6.39 13.18
C ILE A 106 11.15 6.07 13.10
N LEU A 107 10.66 5.21 13.99
CA LEU A 107 9.29 4.67 13.95
C LEU A 107 8.19 5.73 13.80
N PRO A 108 8.17 6.86 14.54
CA PRO A 108 7.15 7.90 14.31
C PRO A 108 7.17 8.49 12.90
N ILE A 109 8.34 8.59 12.28
CA ILE A 109 8.46 9.08 10.89
C ILE A 109 7.92 8.04 9.92
N ASP A 110 8.23 6.76 10.12
CA ASP A 110 7.75 5.66 9.28
C ASP A 110 6.22 5.57 9.31
N ILE A 111 5.61 5.69 10.49
CA ILE A 111 4.17 5.75 10.68
C ILE A 111 3.56 6.96 9.96
N THR A 112 4.19 8.13 10.09
CA THR A 112 3.74 9.36 9.41
C THR A 112 3.79 9.21 7.89
N ILE A 113 4.88 8.65 7.34
CA ILE A 113 5.03 8.37 5.91
C ILE A 113 3.90 7.46 5.42
N PHE A 114 3.60 6.41 6.16
CA PHE A 114 2.54 5.46 5.82
C PHE A 114 1.18 6.16 5.67
N TYR A 115 0.72 6.90 6.69
CA TYR A 115 -0.56 7.59 6.64
C TYR A 115 -0.58 8.74 5.63
N LEU A 116 0.50 9.52 5.54
CA LEU A 116 0.62 10.59 4.56
C LEU A 116 0.50 10.06 3.12
N THR A 117 1.15 8.93 2.84
CA THR A 117 1.07 8.30 1.52
C THR A 117 -0.34 7.83 1.19
N ILE A 118 -1.07 7.25 2.15
CA ILE A 118 -2.48 6.86 1.96
C ILE A 118 -3.34 8.08 1.63
N ILE A 119 -3.15 9.18 2.37
CA ILE A 119 -3.88 10.43 2.12
C ILE A 119 -3.59 10.96 0.72
N ILE A 120 -2.32 11.10 0.34
CA ILE A 120 -1.90 11.61 -0.99
C ILE A 120 -2.43 10.71 -2.09
N SER A 121 -2.33 9.38 -1.95
CA SER A 121 -2.85 8.41 -2.91
C SER A 121 -4.34 8.60 -3.18
N ASN A 122 -5.14 8.76 -2.14
CA ASN A 122 -6.58 8.95 -2.26
C ASN A 122 -6.93 10.34 -2.79
N LEU A 123 -6.16 11.38 -2.47
CA LEU A 123 -6.33 12.71 -3.06
C LEU A 123 -6.01 12.70 -4.56
N VAL A 124 -4.99 11.96 -5.00
CA VAL A 124 -4.68 11.77 -6.43
C VAL A 124 -5.85 11.05 -7.12
N PHE A 125 -6.39 9.98 -6.53
CA PHE A 125 -7.59 9.32 -7.04
C PHE A 125 -8.75 10.31 -7.21
N TYR A 126 -9.05 11.07 -6.15
CA TYR A 126 -10.12 12.06 -6.14
C TYR A 126 -9.94 13.13 -7.22
N TYR A 127 -8.74 13.65 -7.37
CA TYR A 127 -8.44 14.66 -8.36
C TYR A 127 -8.70 14.16 -9.78
N ILE A 128 -8.18 12.98 -10.13
CA ILE A 128 -8.26 12.43 -11.48
C ILE A 128 -9.68 11.97 -11.82
N ILE A 129 -10.42 11.37 -10.87
CA ILE A 129 -11.79 10.92 -11.11
C ILE A 129 -12.75 12.09 -11.40
N ASN A 130 -12.39 13.31 -10.97
CA ASN A 130 -13.17 14.53 -11.18
C ASN A 130 -12.69 15.39 -12.36
N MET A 131 -11.60 14.97 -13.06
CA MET A 131 -11.15 15.66 -14.26
C MET A 131 -12.08 15.42 -15.44
N GLU A 132 -11.93 16.26 -16.48
CA GLU A 132 -12.52 15.96 -17.80
C GLU A 132 -12.03 14.62 -18.32
N SER A 133 -12.85 13.96 -19.15
CA SER A 133 -12.53 12.65 -19.68
C SER A 133 -11.19 12.67 -20.43
N LEU A 134 -10.28 11.81 -19.98
CA LEU A 134 -8.99 11.60 -20.61
C LEU A 134 -9.15 10.77 -21.90
N HIS A 135 -8.14 10.85 -22.77
CA HIS A 135 -8.16 10.08 -24.02
C HIS A 135 -8.10 8.57 -23.71
N PHE A 136 -8.91 7.77 -24.39
CA PHE A 136 -9.06 6.32 -24.17
C PHE A 136 -7.74 5.53 -24.19
N PHE A 137 -6.70 6.05 -24.85
CA PHE A 137 -5.37 5.46 -24.86
C PHE A 137 -4.77 5.34 -23.45
N TYR A 138 -5.01 6.32 -22.58
CA TYR A 138 -4.56 6.27 -21.20
C TYR A 138 -5.29 5.21 -20.40
N THR A 139 -6.54 4.92 -20.72
CA THR A 139 -7.30 3.83 -20.08
C THR A 139 -6.65 2.47 -20.35
N TYR A 140 -6.25 2.19 -21.60
CA TYR A 140 -5.55 0.95 -21.93
C TYR A 140 -4.23 0.82 -21.19
N ILE A 141 -3.41 1.89 -21.14
CA ILE A 141 -2.16 1.88 -20.38
C ILE A 141 -2.44 1.62 -18.90
N SER A 142 -3.42 2.30 -18.32
CA SER A 142 -3.76 2.18 -16.89
C SER A 142 -4.21 0.76 -16.53
N VAL A 143 -5.02 0.14 -17.39
CA VAL A 143 -5.46 -1.26 -17.21
C VAL A 143 -4.25 -2.20 -17.25
N ILE A 144 -3.34 -2.05 -18.22
CA ILE A 144 -2.11 -2.86 -18.31
C ILE A 144 -1.26 -2.67 -17.05
N VAL A 145 -1.06 -1.42 -16.61
CA VAL A 145 -0.30 -1.10 -15.40
C VAL A 145 -0.92 -1.75 -14.17
N LEU A 146 -2.25 -1.71 -14.00
CA LEU A 146 -2.95 -2.36 -12.89
C LEU A 146 -2.75 -3.87 -12.89
N PHE A 147 -2.82 -4.53 -14.06
CA PHE A 147 -2.55 -5.96 -14.17
C PHE A 147 -1.11 -6.30 -13.81
N ILE A 148 -0.13 -5.50 -14.25
CA ILE A 148 1.28 -5.68 -13.91
C ILE A 148 1.49 -5.51 -12.40
N ILE A 149 0.92 -4.48 -11.80
CA ILE A 149 1.04 -4.22 -10.35
C ILE A 149 0.42 -5.37 -9.55
N PHE A 150 -0.79 -5.78 -9.87
CA PHE A 150 -1.47 -6.85 -9.17
C PHE A 150 -0.74 -8.19 -9.32
N GLY A 151 -0.31 -8.53 -10.54
CA GLY A 151 0.49 -9.73 -10.80
C GLY A 151 1.82 -9.70 -10.05
N SER A 152 2.52 -8.56 -10.06
CA SER A 152 3.76 -8.38 -9.32
C SER A 152 3.55 -8.50 -7.80
N TYR A 153 2.48 -7.91 -7.27
CA TYR A 153 2.10 -8.04 -5.86
C TYR A 153 1.95 -9.52 -5.47
N MET A 154 1.22 -10.30 -6.26
CA MET A 154 1.01 -11.72 -5.99
C MET A 154 2.32 -12.51 -6.03
N VAL A 155 3.13 -12.31 -7.07
CA VAL A 155 4.41 -13.00 -7.23
C VAL A 155 5.41 -12.63 -6.14
N LEU A 156 5.60 -11.33 -5.87
CA LEU A 156 6.58 -10.85 -4.90
C LEU A 156 6.19 -11.15 -3.44
N THR A 157 4.91 -11.33 -3.17
CA THR A 157 4.43 -11.79 -1.86
C THR A 157 4.83 -13.26 -1.61
N LEU A 158 4.74 -14.11 -2.64
CA LEU A 158 5.10 -15.52 -2.56
C LEU A 158 6.61 -15.75 -2.69
N LEU A 159 7.26 -15.00 -3.56
CA LEU A 159 8.67 -15.15 -3.95
C LEU A 159 9.41 -13.81 -3.81
N PRO A 160 9.73 -13.37 -2.58
CA PRO A 160 10.39 -12.08 -2.37
C PRO A 160 11.80 -12.08 -3.00
N ILE A 161 12.08 -11.03 -3.77
CA ILE A 161 13.38 -10.83 -4.41
C ILE A 161 14.43 -10.43 -3.35
N LYS A 162 15.64 -10.94 -3.48
CA LYS A 162 16.76 -10.59 -2.58
C LYS A 162 17.38 -9.25 -2.96
N ASN A 163 16.72 -8.15 -2.64
CA ASN A 163 17.26 -6.79 -2.79
C ASN A 163 16.98 -5.93 -1.55
N PHE A 164 17.46 -4.67 -1.55
CA PHE A 164 17.34 -3.77 -0.39
C PHE A 164 15.89 -3.49 0.02
N LEU A 165 14.94 -3.48 -0.93
CA LEU A 165 13.53 -3.20 -0.69
C LEU A 165 12.83 -4.29 0.15
N PHE A 166 13.27 -5.54 0.00
CA PHE A 166 12.72 -6.73 0.66
C PHE A 166 13.52 -7.16 1.90
N LYS A 167 14.65 -6.49 2.15
CA LYS A 167 15.52 -6.81 3.27
C LYS A 167 15.00 -6.17 4.54
N ASP A 168 14.75 -6.99 5.56
CA ASP A 168 14.41 -6.48 6.88
C ASP A 168 15.59 -5.67 7.46
N PRO A 169 15.38 -4.42 7.88
CA PRO A 169 16.44 -3.59 8.43
C PRO A 169 16.98 -4.09 9.77
N ILE A 170 16.19 -4.85 10.54
CA ILE A 170 16.54 -5.37 11.87
C ILE A 170 17.30 -6.69 11.75
N THR A 171 16.66 -7.72 11.16
CA THR A 171 17.22 -9.08 11.10
C THR A 171 18.16 -9.30 9.91
N LYS A 172 18.18 -8.36 8.94
CA LYS A 172 18.93 -8.45 7.66
C LYS A 172 18.52 -9.66 6.79
N ARG A 173 17.38 -10.30 7.05
CA ARG A 173 16.82 -11.44 6.33
C ARG A 173 15.68 -11.03 5.41
N TYR A 174 15.07 -11.98 4.72
CA TYR A 174 14.03 -11.76 3.71
C TYR A 174 12.78 -12.60 4.01
N GLY A 175 11.59 -12.03 3.71
CA GLY A 175 10.30 -12.69 3.86
C GLY A 175 10.04 -13.19 5.28
N ILE A 176 9.37 -14.32 5.43
CA ILE A 176 9.01 -14.91 6.73
C ILE A 176 10.24 -15.20 7.61
N ARG A 177 11.39 -15.49 7.00
CA ARG A 177 12.66 -15.70 7.73
C ARG A 177 13.21 -14.41 8.35
N GLY A 178 12.73 -13.25 7.91
CA GLY A 178 13.05 -11.94 8.48
C GLY A 178 12.25 -11.62 9.73
N HIS A 179 11.24 -12.39 10.06
CA HIS A 179 10.48 -12.17 11.27
C HIS A 179 11.39 -12.27 12.51
N SER A 180 11.49 -11.16 13.25
CA SER A 180 12.24 -11.14 14.50
C SER A 180 11.39 -11.84 15.57
N HIS A 181 11.76 -13.05 15.97
CA HIS A 181 11.34 -13.54 17.26
C HIS A 181 11.93 -12.56 18.30
N HIS A 182 11.09 -11.76 18.93
CA HIS A 182 11.38 -11.23 20.23
C HIS A 182 11.38 -12.43 21.19
N GLU A 183 12.42 -13.26 21.10
CA GLU A 183 12.73 -14.14 22.20
C GLU A 183 12.98 -13.25 23.40
N HIS A 184 12.06 -13.30 24.33
CA HIS A 184 12.26 -12.87 25.69
C HIS A 184 13.62 -13.41 26.17
N LYS A 185 14.63 -12.56 26.16
CA LYS A 185 15.76 -12.76 27.06
C LYS A 185 15.30 -12.32 28.45
N GLU A 186 14.44 -13.10 29.05
CA GLU A 186 14.44 -13.27 30.48
C GLU A 186 15.53 -14.29 30.80
N LYS A 187 16.68 -13.76 31.23
CA LYS A 187 17.58 -14.38 32.21
C LYS A 187 18.49 -13.28 32.77
#